data_e827d5687de75223ef2da6f5327d8ec5
#
_entry.id   e827d5687de75223ef2da6f5327d8ec5
#
_cell.length_a   1.000
_cell.length_b   1.000
_cell.length_c   1.000
_cell.angle_alpha   90.00
_cell.angle_beta   90.00
_cell.angle_gamma   90.00
#
_symmetry.space_group_name_H-M   'P 1'
#
loop_
_entity.id
_entity.type
_entity.pdbx_description
1 polymer ?
#
loop_
_entity_poly.entity_id
_entity_poly.type
_entity_poly.pdbx_seq_one_letter_code
_entity_poly.pdbx_strand_id
1 'polypeptide(L)'
;MKITQEMTISEVLKYNPRTADVFRSMGMHCLGCPSATGESVAGAARTHGLKVNELLEKLNDTPLGEMSAETAAESLPTGAIVQRDKKSFAVVPHIPAGIVTPDLLRKIADVAEKYGAAALKLTSGQGIAIVGLKKEEVEQVWADLGMKPGYAVGNFVRNIKVCPGSLFCKRGEQNSVGLGIALDEQYHGMDLPGKLKMGISGCVNNCAEAPVRDIGLVGTKTGWNLMVGGNVGVKPRIAQTIATGLSDDEAKAAVKKIIDYYKANANLNERLGELLERVGIEDLKKAVLEPVH
;
A
#
# COMPACT_ATOMS: atom_id res chain seq x y z
N MET A 1 -18.31 -7.00 20.84
CA MET A 1 -18.10 -5.72 20.12
C MET A 1 -19.18 -5.66 19.04
N LYS A 2 -19.74 -4.50 18.72
CA LYS A 2 -20.73 -4.36 17.65
C LYS A 2 -20.01 -3.90 16.37
N ILE A 3 -20.28 -4.56 15.24
CA ILE A 3 -19.74 -4.19 13.93
C ILE A 3 -20.43 -2.92 13.47
N THR A 4 -19.67 -1.89 13.06
CA THR A 4 -20.18 -0.61 12.57
C THR A 4 -19.87 -0.43 11.09
N GLN A 5 -20.52 0.52 10.46
CA GLN A 5 -20.35 0.79 9.03
C GLN A 5 -18.99 1.39 8.67
N GLU A 6 -18.28 1.95 9.65
CA GLU A 6 -16.94 2.54 9.49
C GLU A 6 -15.83 1.49 9.57
N MET A 7 -16.08 0.33 10.18
CA MET A 7 -15.10 -0.75 10.27
C MET A 7 -14.74 -1.24 8.86
N THR A 8 -13.47 -1.53 8.66
CA THR A 8 -13.02 -2.18 7.41
C THR A 8 -13.44 -3.65 7.40
N ILE A 9 -13.59 -4.22 6.21
CA ILE A 9 -13.85 -5.66 6.05
C ILE A 9 -12.77 -6.46 6.76
N SER A 10 -11.50 -6.03 6.70
CA SER A 10 -10.38 -6.68 7.40
C SER A 10 -10.56 -6.70 8.91
N GLU A 11 -11.01 -5.59 9.52
CA GLU A 11 -11.29 -5.53 10.95
C GLU A 11 -12.45 -6.42 11.34
N VAL A 12 -13.51 -6.44 10.53
CA VAL A 12 -14.67 -7.32 10.75
C VAL A 12 -14.28 -8.80 10.67
N LEU A 13 -13.50 -9.19 9.67
CA LEU A 13 -13.02 -10.58 9.51
C LEU A 13 -12.05 -11.00 10.63
N LYS A 14 -11.20 -10.09 11.11
CA LYS A 14 -10.34 -10.33 12.28
C LYS A 14 -11.14 -10.52 13.58
N TYR A 15 -12.21 -9.74 13.73
CA TYR A 15 -13.10 -9.83 14.91
C TYR A 15 -13.94 -11.11 14.88
N ASN A 16 -14.51 -11.44 13.74
CA ASN A 16 -15.33 -12.64 13.54
C ASN A 16 -15.11 -13.22 12.15
N PRO A 17 -14.20 -14.19 11.98
CA PRO A 17 -13.94 -14.82 10.69
C PRO A 17 -15.18 -15.40 9.99
N ARG A 18 -16.18 -15.85 10.75
CA ARG A 18 -17.43 -16.37 10.21
C ARG A 18 -18.25 -15.36 9.41
N THR A 19 -18.05 -14.06 9.63
CA THR A 19 -18.70 -13.03 8.82
C THR A 19 -18.28 -13.07 7.34
N ALA A 20 -17.19 -13.77 7.00
CA ALA A 20 -16.82 -14.04 5.62
C ALA A 20 -17.94 -14.75 4.84
N ASP A 21 -18.65 -15.67 5.49
CA ASP A 21 -19.80 -16.38 4.89
C ASP A 21 -20.95 -15.42 4.57
N VAL A 22 -21.17 -14.40 5.42
CA VAL A 22 -22.17 -13.34 5.18
C VAL A 22 -21.79 -12.51 3.98
N PHE A 23 -20.55 -11.98 3.96
CA PHE A 23 -20.08 -11.19 2.81
C PHE A 23 -20.23 -11.97 1.50
N ARG A 24 -19.82 -13.24 1.50
CA ARG A 24 -19.93 -14.11 0.34
C ARG A 24 -21.40 -14.33 -0.08
N SER A 25 -22.30 -14.62 0.86
CA SER A 25 -23.73 -14.82 0.57
C SER A 25 -24.41 -13.58 -0.02
N MET A 26 -23.82 -12.41 0.20
CA MET A 26 -24.27 -11.14 -0.36
C MET A 26 -23.52 -10.72 -1.64
N GLY A 27 -22.80 -11.65 -2.29
CA GLY A 27 -22.12 -11.43 -3.56
C GLY A 27 -20.73 -10.80 -3.47
N MET A 28 -20.14 -10.75 -2.29
CA MET A 28 -18.79 -10.23 -2.07
C MET A 28 -17.76 -11.36 -2.02
N HIS A 29 -17.24 -11.76 -3.18
CA HIS A 29 -16.35 -12.93 -3.29
C HIS A 29 -14.85 -12.63 -3.11
N CYS A 30 -14.45 -11.36 -3.04
CA CYS A 30 -13.05 -10.94 -3.02
C CYS A 30 -12.49 -10.72 -1.60
N LEU A 31 -12.87 -11.49 -0.61
CA LEU A 31 -12.56 -11.29 0.82
C LEU A 31 -11.06 -11.38 1.17
N GLY A 32 -10.25 -12.01 0.32
CA GLY A 32 -8.79 -12.04 0.48
C GLY A 32 -8.04 -10.97 -0.33
N CYS A 33 -8.74 -10.20 -1.16
CA CYS A 33 -8.11 -9.13 -1.95
C CYS A 33 -7.78 -7.92 -1.07
N PRO A 34 -6.53 -7.46 -1.01
CA PRO A 34 -6.16 -6.29 -0.21
C PRO A 34 -6.99 -5.04 -0.49
N SER A 35 -7.44 -4.86 -1.75
CA SER A 35 -8.30 -3.74 -2.13
C SER A 35 -9.72 -3.83 -1.56
N ALA A 36 -10.22 -5.04 -1.37
CA ALA A 36 -11.57 -5.26 -0.84
C ALA A 36 -11.58 -5.27 0.69
N THR A 37 -10.54 -5.83 1.32
CA THR A 37 -10.48 -5.96 2.79
C THR A 37 -10.16 -4.63 3.49
N GLY A 38 -9.51 -3.68 2.80
CA GLY A 38 -9.29 -2.31 3.30
C GLY A 38 -10.50 -1.38 3.16
N GLU A 39 -11.56 -1.83 2.49
CA GLU A 39 -12.79 -1.06 2.30
C GLU A 39 -13.66 -1.11 3.56
N SER A 40 -14.32 0.01 3.91
CA SER A 40 -15.29 0.00 5.01
C SER A 40 -16.54 -0.80 4.65
N VAL A 41 -17.24 -1.31 5.66
CA VAL A 41 -18.53 -2.02 5.46
C VAL A 41 -19.50 -1.17 4.65
N ALA A 42 -19.59 0.15 4.94
CA ALA A 42 -20.44 1.06 4.18
C ALA A 42 -19.96 1.26 2.73
N GLY A 43 -18.64 1.30 2.51
CA GLY A 43 -18.05 1.38 1.18
C GLY A 43 -18.36 0.15 0.36
N ALA A 44 -18.08 -1.02 0.91
CA ALA A 44 -18.34 -2.32 0.29
C ALA A 44 -19.82 -2.51 -0.05
N ALA A 45 -20.73 -2.16 0.86
CA ALA A 45 -22.16 -2.21 0.60
C ALA A 45 -22.54 -1.37 -0.64
N ARG A 46 -22.03 -0.13 -0.76
CA ARG A 46 -22.28 0.74 -1.92
C ARG A 46 -21.71 0.17 -3.22
N THR A 47 -20.47 -0.33 -3.17
CA THR A 47 -19.78 -0.92 -4.34
C THR A 47 -20.57 -2.12 -4.91
N HIS A 48 -21.20 -2.89 -4.02
CA HIS A 48 -21.98 -4.08 -4.40
C HIS A 48 -23.50 -3.81 -4.53
N GLY A 49 -23.93 -2.54 -4.43
CA GLY A 49 -25.36 -2.18 -4.56
C GLY A 49 -26.24 -2.66 -3.41
N LEU A 50 -25.65 -2.91 -2.23
CA LEU A 50 -26.34 -3.41 -1.05
C LEU A 50 -26.78 -2.26 -0.12
N LYS A 51 -27.84 -2.50 0.66
CA LYS A 51 -28.24 -1.60 1.74
C LYS A 51 -27.33 -1.81 2.94
N VAL A 52 -26.64 -0.75 3.39
CA VAL A 52 -25.68 -0.81 4.51
C VAL A 52 -26.31 -1.41 5.77
N ASN A 53 -27.55 -0.98 6.11
CA ASN A 53 -28.23 -1.47 7.32
C ASN A 53 -28.53 -2.97 7.25
N GLU A 54 -28.92 -3.50 6.09
CA GLU A 54 -29.18 -4.93 5.89
C GLU A 54 -27.89 -5.75 6.05
N LEU A 55 -26.78 -5.26 5.49
CA LEU A 55 -25.48 -5.90 5.65
C LEU A 55 -25.04 -5.87 7.13
N LEU A 56 -25.16 -4.73 7.82
CA LEU A 56 -24.79 -4.60 9.22
C LEU A 56 -25.61 -5.50 10.15
N GLU A 57 -26.91 -5.62 9.90
CA GLU A 57 -27.78 -6.52 10.65
C GLU A 57 -27.28 -7.96 10.55
N LYS A 58 -27.07 -8.47 9.33
CA LYS A 58 -26.55 -9.84 9.11
C LYS A 58 -25.17 -10.06 9.73
N LEU A 59 -24.26 -9.07 9.63
CA LEU A 59 -22.93 -9.18 10.22
C LEU A 59 -22.99 -9.24 11.76
N ASN A 60 -23.84 -8.43 12.39
CA ASN A 60 -23.99 -8.40 13.83
C ASN A 60 -24.77 -9.59 14.39
N ASP A 61 -25.67 -10.18 13.61
CA ASP A 61 -26.40 -11.39 13.99
C ASP A 61 -25.59 -12.69 13.80
N THR A 62 -24.41 -12.59 13.17
CA THR A 62 -23.53 -13.73 12.95
C THR A 62 -22.82 -14.15 14.23
N PRO A 63 -23.05 -15.37 14.76
CA PRO A 63 -22.33 -15.90 15.91
C PRO A 63 -20.83 -15.88 15.69
N LEU A 64 -20.06 -15.64 16.76
CA LEU A 64 -18.58 -15.73 16.69
C LEU A 64 -18.17 -17.15 16.27
N GLY A 65 -17.20 -17.25 15.36
CA GLY A 65 -16.72 -18.53 14.86
C GLY A 65 -15.82 -18.40 13.64
N GLU A 66 -15.33 -19.54 13.19
CA GLU A 66 -14.52 -19.63 11.97
C GLU A 66 -15.42 -19.57 10.72
N MET A 67 -14.85 -19.10 9.60
CA MET A 67 -15.51 -19.15 8.30
C MET A 67 -15.74 -20.59 7.84
N SER A 68 -16.72 -20.81 6.97
CA SER A 68 -16.97 -22.14 6.41
C SER A 68 -15.79 -22.63 5.57
N ALA A 69 -15.61 -23.94 5.49
CA ALA A 69 -14.56 -24.56 4.67
C ALA A 69 -14.67 -24.13 3.19
N GLU A 70 -15.89 -23.94 2.70
CA GLU A 70 -16.14 -23.49 1.32
C GLU A 70 -15.67 -22.04 1.12
N THR A 71 -16.00 -21.13 2.04
CA THR A 71 -15.54 -19.74 2.00
C THR A 71 -14.01 -19.65 2.17
N ALA A 72 -13.43 -20.45 3.06
CA ALA A 72 -11.98 -20.53 3.24
C ALA A 72 -11.27 -21.00 1.96
N ALA A 73 -11.82 -22.00 1.28
CA ALA A 73 -11.26 -22.52 0.03
C ALA A 73 -11.30 -21.48 -1.12
N GLU A 74 -12.28 -20.57 -1.14
CA GLU A 74 -12.39 -19.51 -2.15
C GLU A 74 -11.65 -18.22 -1.75
N SER A 75 -11.32 -18.02 -0.48
CA SER A 75 -10.58 -16.84 -0.04
C SER A 75 -9.18 -16.80 -0.67
N LEU A 76 -8.67 -15.60 -0.89
CA LEU A 76 -7.28 -15.43 -1.35
C LEU A 76 -6.34 -15.43 -0.14
N PRO A 77 -5.23 -16.17 -0.20
CA PRO A 77 -4.19 -16.08 0.82
C PRO A 77 -3.64 -14.66 0.93
N THR A 78 -3.22 -14.27 2.12
CA THR A 78 -2.66 -12.92 2.39
C THR A 78 -1.51 -12.60 1.42
N GLY A 79 -1.58 -11.45 0.79
CA GLY A 79 -0.54 -10.98 -0.13
C GLY A 79 -0.46 -11.71 -1.48
N ALA A 80 -1.38 -12.65 -1.74
CA ALA A 80 -1.48 -13.33 -3.02
C ALA A 80 -2.01 -12.38 -4.12
N ILE A 81 -1.35 -12.41 -5.28
CA ILE A 81 -1.74 -11.63 -6.45
C ILE A 81 -2.15 -12.60 -7.56
N VAL A 82 -3.43 -12.62 -7.89
CA VAL A 82 -3.96 -13.45 -8.98
C VAL A 82 -3.31 -13.05 -10.30
N GLN A 83 -2.79 -14.02 -11.05
CA GLN A 83 -2.16 -13.79 -12.33
C GLN A 83 -3.19 -13.78 -13.47
N ARG A 84 -2.74 -13.47 -14.70
CA ARG A 84 -3.61 -13.31 -15.88
C ARG A 84 -4.42 -14.58 -16.21
N ASP A 85 -3.85 -15.74 -15.95
CA ASP A 85 -4.48 -17.05 -16.19
C ASP A 85 -5.60 -17.38 -15.18
N LYS A 86 -5.76 -16.55 -14.12
CA LYS A 86 -6.70 -16.72 -13.00
C LYS A 86 -6.51 -18.02 -12.20
N LYS A 87 -5.41 -18.71 -12.39
CA LYS A 87 -5.08 -19.99 -11.75
C LYS A 87 -3.78 -19.93 -10.96
N SER A 88 -2.79 -19.21 -11.47
CA SER A 88 -1.52 -19.01 -10.77
C SER A 88 -1.51 -17.68 -9.99
N PHE A 89 -0.60 -17.62 -9.03
CA PHE A 89 -0.46 -16.51 -8.10
C PHE A 89 0.97 -15.98 -8.10
N ALA A 90 1.11 -14.75 -7.64
CA ALA A 90 2.41 -14.19 -7.31
C ALA A 90 2.39 -13.64 -5.88
N VAL A 91 3.55 -13.63 -5.25
CA VAL A 91 3.79 -12.89 -4.00
C VAL A 91 4.91 -11.89 -4.21
N VAL A 92 4.85 -10.77 -3.50
CA VAL A 92 5.89 -9.74 -3.53
C VAL A 92 6.34 -9.50 -2.09
N PRO A 93 7.49 -10.04 -1.68
CA PRO A 93 8.05 -9.79 -0.36
C PRO A 93 8.39 -8.31 -0.16
N HIS A 94 8.25 -7.84 1.08
CA HIS A 94 8.63 -6.48 1.44
C HIS A 94 10.14 -6.29 1.44
N ILE A 95 10.63 -5.36 0.64
CA ILE A 95 12.03 -4.99 0.51
C ILE A 95 12.14 -3.47 0.72
N PRO A 96 12.43 -3.00 1.97
CA PRO A 96 12.54 -1.58 2.26
C PRO A 96 13.58 -0.89 1.37
N ALA A 97 13.19 0.23 0.75
CA ALA A 97 14.06 1.02 -0.13
C ALA A 97 14.72 0.25 -1.29
N GLY A 98 14.27 -0.98 -1.58
CA GLY A 98 14.91 -1.86 -2.57
C GLY A 98 16.28 -2.39 -2.14
N ILE A 99 16.64 -2.30 -0.86
CA ILE A 99 17.93 -2.76 -0.33
C ILE A 99 17.81 -4.24 0.07
N VAL A 100 18.69 -5.05 -0.48
CA VAL A 100 18.77 -6.50 -0.21
C VAL A 100 20.20 -6.92 0.11
N THR A 101 20.33 -7.91 0.98
CA THR A 101 21.60 -8.61 1.17
C THR A 101 21.75 -9.77 0.20
N PRO A 102 22.98 -10.24 -0.10
CA PRO A 102 23.16 -11.46 -0.90
C PRO A 102 22.43 -12.67 -0.34
N ASP A 103 22.36 -12.82 1.00
CA ASP A 103 21.67 -13.93 1.64
C ASP A 103 20.15 -13.85 1.48
N LEU A 104 19.58 -12.64 1.54
CA LEU A 104 18.16 -12.44 1.27
C LEU A 104 17.81 -12.79 -0.18
N LEU A 105 18.68 -12.41 -1.14
CA LEU A 105 18.49 -12.79 -2.55
C LEU A 105 18.57 -14.30 -2.75
N ARG A 106 19.53 -14.99 -2.12
CA ARG A 106 19.60 -16.47 -2.15
C ARG A 106 18.33 -17.07 -1.59
N LYS A 107 17.89 -16.62 -0.41
CA LYS A 107 16.65 -17.10 0.21
C LYS A 107 15.43 -16.95 -0.70
N ILE A 108 15.29 -15.82 -1.37
CA ILE A 108 14.19 -15.60 -2.33
C ILE A 108 14.32 -16.56 -3.51
N ALA A 109 15.52 -16.79 -4.03
CA ALA A 109 15.78 -17.72 -5.12
C ALA A 109 15.47 -19.16 -4.70
N ASP A 110 15.98 -19.61 -3.54
CA ASP A 110 15.77 -20.96 -3.01
C ASP A 110 14.29 -21.26 -2.81
N VAL A 111 13.52 -20.29 -2.25
CA VAL A 111 12.07 -20.43 -2.09
C VAL A 111 11.38 -20.48 -3.45
N ALA A 112 11.77 -19.64 -4.40
CA ALA A 112 11.20 -19.68 -5.74
C ALA A 112 11.45 -21.03 -6.45
N GLU A 113 12.64 -21.59 -6.33
CA GLU A 113 12.99 -22.92 -6.86
C GLU A 113 12.20 -24.02 -6.15
N LYS A 114 12.13 -24.00 -4.81
CA LYS A 114 11.40 -24.99 -4.00
C LYS A 114 9.93 -25.12 -4.42
N TYR A 115 9.27 -24.01 -4.76
CA TYR A 115 7.85 -23.98 -5.16
C TYR A 115 7.65 -23.93 -6.67
N GLY A 116 8.70 -24.16 -7.47
CA GLY A 116 8.61 -24.24 -8.93
C GLY A 116 8.08 -22.95 -9.56
N ALA A 117 8.44 -21.79 -8.99
CA ALA A 117 8.02 -20.51 -9.53
C ALA A 117 8.44 -20.34 -11.00
N ALA A 118 7.54 -19.79 -11.82
CA ALA A 118 7.80 -19.60 -13.24
C ALA A 118 8.85 -18.49 -13.50
N ALA A 119 8.91 -17.50 -12.61
CA ALA A 119 9.89 -16.41 -12.72
C ALA A 119 10.03 -15.61 -11.41
N LEU A 120 11.20 -14.97 -11.26
CA LEU A 120 11.43 -13.83 -10.37
C LEU A 120 11.36 -12.55 -11.21
N LYS A 121 10.39 -11.67 -10.93
CA LYS A 121 10.18 -10.42 -11.68
C LYS A 121 10.55 -9.21 -10.84
N LEU A 122 11.60 -8.48 -11.25
CA LEU A 122 11.90 -7.16 -10.67
C LEU A 122 10.78 -6.17 -11.01
N THR A 123 10.19 -5.56 -9.99
CA THR A 123 9.05 -4.64 -10.15
C THR A 123 9.52 -3.19 -10.25
N SER A 124 8.68 -2.32 -10.81
CA SER A 124 8.94 -0.87 -10.84
C SER A 124 8.96 -0.21 -9.45
N GLY A 125 8.40 -0.88 -8.43
CA GLY A 125 8.43 -0.47 -7.02
C GLY A 125 9.65 -0.95 -6.26
N GLN A 126 10.70 -1.41 -6.95
CA GLN A 126 11.95 -1.92 -6.36
C GLN A 126 11.76 -3.19 -5.51
N GLY A 127 10.73 -3.97 -5.79
CA GLY A 127 10.50 -5.28 -5.18
C GLY A 127 10.80 -6.42 -6.15
N ILE A 128 10.75 -7.64 -5.63
CA ILE A 128 10.87 -8.89 -6.40
C ILE A 128 9.56 -9.65 -6.28
N ALA A 129 8.89 -9.91 -7.40
CA ALA A 129 7.72 -10.77 -7.41
C ALA A 129 8.13 -12.22 -7.72
N ILE A 130 7.67 -13.16 -6.91
CA ILE A 130 7.78 -14.61 -7.15
C ILE A 130 6.48 -15.00 -7.86
N VAL A 131 6.57 -15.39 -9.12
CA VAL A 131 5.43 -15.54 -10.05
C VAL A 131 5.21 -17.01 -10.40
N GLY A 132 3.94 -17.42 -10.54
CA GLY A 132 3.58 -18.76 -11.01
C GLY A 132 3.36 -19.77 -9.89
N LEU A 133 3.07 -19.29 -8.68
CA LEU A 133 2.80 -20.13 -7.50
C LEU A 133 1.38 -20.71 -7.57
N LYS A 134 1.14 -21.85 -6.91
CA LYS A 134 -0.19 -22.38 -6.66
C LYS A 134 -0.82 -21.72 -5.43
N LYS A 135 -2.16 -21.64 -5.41
CA LYS A 135 -2.90 -20.99 -4.32
C LYS A 135 -2.57 -21.61 -2.96
N GLU A 136 -2.60 -22.94 -2.89
CA GLU A 136 -2.36 -23.73 -1.68
C GLU A 136 -0.94 -23.64 -1.13
N GLU A 137 0.01 -23.18 -1.94
CA GLU A 137 1.42 -23.03 -1.54
C GLU A 137 1.74 -21.64 -0.97
N VAL A 138 0.90 -20.63 -1.19
CA VAL A 138 1.20 -19.22 -0.85
C VAL A 138 1.50 -19.02 0.63
N GLU A 139 0.75 -19.63 1.53
CA GLU A 139 0.98 -19.50 2.97
C GLU A 139 2.32 -20.10 3.39
N GLN A 140 2.66 -21.26 2.83
CA GLN A 140 3.94 -21.91 3.09
C GLN A 140 5.12 -21.13 2.49
N VAL A 141 4.92 -20.52 1.31
CA VAL A 141 5.90 -19.61 0.70
C VAL A 141 6.19 -18.45 1.66
N TRP A 142 5.18 -17.84 2.28
CA TRP A 142 5.38 -16.78 3.27
C TRP A 142 6.10 -17.27 4.52
N ALA A 143 5.76 -18.45 5.01
CA ALA A 143 6.44 -19.08 6.15
C ALA A 143 7.93 -19.31 5.88
N ASP A 144 8.25 -19.86 4.71
CA ASP A 144 9.62 -20.13 4.31
C ASP A 144 10.42 -18.85 4.05
N LEU A 145 9.81 -17.82 3.45
CA LEU A 145 10.43 -16.51 3.28
C LEU A 145 10.70 -15.84 4.63
N GLY A 146 9.80 -15.99 5.61
CA GLY A 146 9.87 -15.27 6.88
C GLY A 146 9.82 -13.73 6.69
N MET A 147 9.18 -13.27 5.63
CA MET A 147 9.08 -11.86 5.23
C MET A 147 7.63 -11.39 5.27
N LYS A 148 7.45 -10.08 5.48
CA LYS A 148 6.14 -9.44 5.37
C LYS A 148 5.74 -9.28 3.90
N PRO A 149 4.42 -9.27 3.58
CA PRO A 149 3.93 -8.90 2.26
C PRO A 149 4.30 -7.46 1.89
N GLY A 150 4.66 -7.23 0.62
CA GLY A 150 5.04 -5.92 0.10
C GLY A 150 3.85 -5.04 -0.31
N TYR A 151 2.60 -5.45 -0.02
CA TYR A 151 1.37 -4.71 -0.34
C TYR A 151 1.37 -4.13 -1.77
N ALA A 152 1.77 -4.94 -2.76
CA ALA A 152 1.93 -4.51 -4.14
C ALA A 152 0.60 -4.17 -4.86
N VAL A 153 -0.54 -4.58 -4.32
CA VAL A 153 -1.92 -4.26 -4.75
C VAL A 153 -2.76 -3.79 -3.56
N GLY A 154 -3.89 -3.12 -3.83
CA GLY A 154 -4.80 -2.63 -2.79
C GLY A 154 -4.58 -1.16 -2.42
N ASN A 155 -5.37 -0.69 -1.47
CA ASN A 155 -5.42 0.70 -1.02
C ASN A 155 -4.51 0.93 0.19
N PHE A 156 -3.22 0.73 -0.01
CA PHE A 156 -2.19 0.83 1.02
C PHE A 156 -1.11 1.83 0.63
N VAL A 157 -0.32 2.23 1.62
CA VAL A 157 1.02 2.77 1.36
C VAL A 157 1.86 1.66 0.74
N ARG A 158 2.33 1.91 -0.49
CA ARG A 158 3.15 0.98 -1.27
C ARG A 158 4.61 1.08 -0.91
N ASN A 159 5.42 0.13 -1.37
CA ASN A 159 6.88 0.24 -1.28
C ASN A 159 7.33 1.65 -1.71
N ILE A 160 8.15 2.27 -0.89
CA ILE A 160 8.72 3.59 -1.15
C ILE A 160 9.87 3.41 -2.14
N LYS A 161 9.79 4.08 -3.30
CA LYS A 161 10.84 4.05 -4.30
C LYS A 161 11.94 5.03 -3.92
N VAL A 162 13.17 4.55 -3.84
CA VAL A 162 14.31 5.33 -3.37
C VAL A 162 15.46 5.25 -4.37
N CYS A 163 16.18 6.32 -4.58
CA CYS A 163 17.46 6.27 -5.31
C CYS A 163 18.63 6.01 -4.35
N PRO A 164 19.84 5.70 -4.84
CA PRO A 164 21.01 5.47 -3.98
C PRO A 164 21.39 6.62 -3.04
N GLY A 165 20.99 7.87 -3.36
CA GLY A 165 21.25 9.06 -2.53
C GLY A 165 22.71 9.28 -2.19
N SER A 166 22.99 10.07 -1.16
CA SER A 166 24.37 10.34 -0.70
C SER A 166 25.07 9.11 -0.11
N LEU A 167 24.31 8.03 0.17
CA LEU A 167 24.90 6.79 0.70
C LEU A 167 25.75 6.06 -0.36
N PHE A 168 25.29 6.02 -1.63
CA PHE A 168 25.94 5.23 -2.69
C PHE A 168 26.19 6.02 -3.99
N CYS A 169 25.68 7.24 -4.12
CA CYS A 169 25.79 8.02 -5.36
C CYS A 169 26.62 9.27 -5.17
N LYS A 170 27.66 9.46 -6.00
CA LYS A 170 28.52 10.65 -5.96
C LYS A 170 27.80 11.99 -6.21
N ARG A 171 26.57 11.94 -6.77
CA ARG A 171 25.72 13.12 -7.03
C ARG A 171 24.64 13.31 -5.96
N GLY A 172 24.55 12.39 -4.98
CA GLY A 172 23.56 12.46 -3.91
C GLY A 172 23.85 13.65 -2.98
N GLU A 173 22.90 14.57 -2.87
CA GLU A 173 22.95 15.71 -1.95
C GLU A 173 22.37 15.32 -0.58
N GLN A 174 21.35 14.43 -0.55
CA GLN A 174 20.64 13.98 0.64
C GLN A 174 20.63 12.45 0.74
N ASN A 175 20.50 11.94 1.99
CA ASN A 175 20.40 10.51 2.27
C ASN A 175 18.99 9.97 2.01
N SER A 176 18.66 9.75 0.74
CA SER A 176 17.35 9.22 0.35
C SER A 176 17.07 7.81 0.87
N VAL A 177 18.09 6.97 1.05
CA VAL A 177 17.94 5.62 1.60
C VAL A 177 17.53 5.68 3.06
N GLY A 178 18.22 6.48 3.87
CA GLY A 178 17.91 6.64 5.29
C GLY A 178 16.51 7.20 5.53
N LEU A 179 16.15 8.28 4.83
CA LEU A 179 14.80 8.86 4.92
C LEU A 179 13.74 7.88 4.41
N GLY A 180 14.03 7.16 3.31
CA GLY A 180 13.11 6.18 2.73
C GLY A 180 12.81 5.01 3.67
N ILE A 181 13.84 4.45 4.32
CA ILE A 181 13.67 3.38 5.31
C ILE A 181 12.85 3.88 6.51
N ALA A 182 13.15 5.06 7.05
CA ALA A 182 12.42 5.62 8.19
C ALA A 182 10.92 5.84 7.89
N LEU A 183 10.58 6.32 6.68
CA LEU A 183 9.19 6.48 6.25
C LEU A 183 8.53 5.11 5.96
N ASP A 184 9.28 4.17 5.41
CA ASP A 184 8.80 2.83 5.12
C ASP A 184 8.45 2.06 6.41
N GLU A 185 9.30 2.11 7.42
CA GLU A 185 9.04 1.51 8.74
C GLU A 185 7.78 2.05 9.40
N GLN A 186 7.48 3.34 9.18
CA GLN A 186 6.32 3.99 9.78
C GLN A 186 5.02 3.74 9.00
N TYR A 187 5.07 3.66 7.67
CA TYR A 187 3.86 3.73 6.85
C TYR A 187 3.62 2.52 5.95
N HIS A 188 4.60 1.64 5.72
CA HIS A 188 4.43 0.50 4.82
C HIS A 188 3.20 -0.35 5.19
N GLY A 189 2.35 -0.59 4.21
CA GLY A 189 1.15 -1.40 4.39
C GLY A 189 0.03 -0.71 5.18
N MET A 190 0.16 0.59 5.51
CA MET A 190 -0.92 1.34 6.16
C MET A 190 -2.13 1.41 5.24
N ASP A 191 -3.31 1.06 5.78
CA ASP A 191 -4.59 1.19 5.08
C ASP A 191 -4.93 2.65 4.80
N LEU A 192 -5.35 2.93 3.58
CA LEU A 192 -5.71 4.26 3.09
C LEU A 192 -6.98 4.20 2.24
N PRO A 193 -7.68 5.34 2.03
CA PRO A 193 -8.82 5.39 1.10
C PRO A 193 -8.49 4.97 -0.33
N GLY A 194 -7.25 5.21 -0.77
CA GLY A 194 -6.73 4.78 -2.06
C GLY A 194 -5.24 4.44 -1.98
N LYS A 195 -4.66 3.87 -3.03
CA LYS A 195 -3.23 3.54 -3.06
C LYS A 195 -2.37 4.81 -3.01
N LEU A 196 -1.35 4.80 -2.18
CA LEU A 196 -0.39 5.89 -2.05
C LEU A 196 1.02 5.41 -2.39
N LYS A 197 1.72 6.14 -3.25
CA LYS A 197 3.09 5.85 -3.66
C LYS A 197 3.99 7.02 -3.31
N MET A 198 5.13 6.71 -2.71
CA MET A 198 6.17 7.70 -2.42
C MET A 198 7.40 7.47 -3.29
N GLY A 199 8.12 8.55 -3.59
CA GLY A 199 9.40 8.51 -4.29
C GLY A 199 10.38 9.49 -3.69
N ILE A 200 11.58 9.03 -3.35
CA ILE A 200 12.60 9.83 -2.66
C ILE A 200 13.89 9.82 -3.47
N SER A 201 14.21 10.97 -4.04
CA SER A 201 15.42 11.17 -4.85
C SER A 201 16.41 12.04 -4.09
N GLY A 202 17.62 11.55 -3.87
CA GLY A 202 18.66 12.23 -3.10
C GLY A 202 19.28 13.45 -3.81
N CYS A 203 18.88 13.77 -5.03
CA CYS A 203 19.26 14.99 -5.76
C CYS A 203 18.28 15.31 -6.89
N VAL A 204 18.46 16.45 -7.55
CA VAL A 204 17.60 16.96 -8.62
C VAL A 204 17.53 16.07 -9.89
N ASN A 205 18.38 15.06 -10.02
CA ASN A 205 18.31 14.10 -11.13
C ASN A 205 17.06 13.18 -11.05
N ASN A 206 16.36 13.14 -9.95
CA ASN A 206 15.05 12.51 -9.80
C ASN A 206 14.97 11.01 -10.17
N CYS A 207 16.02 10.22 -9.87
CA CYS A 207 16.09 8.81 -10.25
C CYS A 207 14.99 7.93 -9.62
N ALA A 208 14.35 8.37 -8.50
CA ALA A 208 13.19 7.70 -7.91
C ALA A 208 11.84 8.24 -8.43
N GLU A 209 11.87 9.10 -9.46
CA GLU A 209 10.67 9.62 -10.14
C GLU A 209 9.70 10.36 -9.19
N ALA A 210 10.24 11.14 -8.23
CA ALA A 210 9.47 11.87 -7.24
C ALA A 210 8.31 12.72 -7.83
N PRO A 211 8.49 13.44 -8.98
CA PRO A 211 7.44 14.26 -9.57
C PRO A 211 6.19 13.50 -10.04
N VAL A 212 6.27 12.18 -10.18
CA VAL A 212 5.13 11.35 -10.60
C VAL A 212 4.71 10.36 -9.51
N ARG A 213 4.85 10.78 -8.26
CA ARG A 213 4.40 10.06 -7.07
C ARG A 213 3.38 10.88 -6.29
N ASP A 214 2.52 10.21 -5.52
CA ASP A 214 1.55 10.90 -4.66
C ASP A 214 2.26 11.84 -3.68
N ILE A 215 3.38 11.38 -3.11
CA ILE A 215 4.31 12.18 -2.31
C ILE A 215 5.71 12.00 -2.90
N GLY A 216 6.36 13.08 -3.26
CA GLY A 216 7.72 13.11 -3.79
C GLY A 216 8.65 13.93 -2.90
N LEU A 217 9.85 13.41 -2.65
CA LEU A 217 10.92 14.14 -1.96
C LEU A 217 12.15 14.19 -2.87
N VAL A 218 12.68 15.40 -3.07
CA VAL A 218 13.85 15.65 -3.92
C VAL A 218 14.91 16.37 -3.11
N GLY A 219 16.05 15.74 -2.92
CA GLY A 219 17.19 16.32 -2.22
C GLY A 219 17.81 17.48 -2.97
N THR A 220 18.20 18.51 -2.22
CA THR A 220 19.01 19.64 -2.66
C THR A 220 20.12 19.90 -1.64
N LYS A 221 21.03 20.81 -1.92
CA LYS A 221 22.08 21.18 -0.96
C LYS A 221 21.53 21.74 0.36
N THR A 222 20.34 22.34 0.32
CA THR A 222 19.71 22.99 1.47
C THR A 222 18.67 22.11 2.19
N GLY A 223 18.47 20.86 1.75
CA GLY A 223 17.47 19.97 2.34
C GLY A 223 16.54 19.36 1.28
N TRP A 224 15.32 19.01 1.68
CA TRP A 224 14.33 18.34 0.84
C TRP A 224 13.33 19.31 0.23
N ASN A 225 13.06 19.16 -1.05
CA ASN A 225 11.87 19.71 -1.69
C ASN A 225 10.75 18.66 -1.64
N LEU A 226 9.61 19.03 -1.09
CA LEU A 226 8.43 18.20 -0.94
C LEU A 226 7.41 18.49 -2.04
N MET A 227 6.99 17.47 -2.72
CA MET A 227 6.04 17.51 -3.84
C MET A 227 4.84 16.60 -3.55
N VAL A 228 3.65 16.97 -4.03
CA VAL A 228 2.41 16.21 -3.81
C VAL A 228 1.53 16.12 -5.05
N GLY A 229 0.74 15.07 -5.16
CA GLY A 229 -0.32 14.90 -6.15
C GLY A 229 0.10 14.30 -7.48
N GLY A 230 1.35 13.83 -7.62
CA GLY A 230 1.81 13.18 -8.85
C GLY A 230 1.32 11.73 -8.97
N ASN A 231 1.16 11.27 -10.20
CA ASN A 231 0.98 9.86 -10.52
C ASN A 231 1.27 9.54 -11.98
N VAL A 232 1.67 8.31 -12.27
CA VAL A 232 1.62 7.72 -13.61
C VAL A 232 0.44 6.74 -13.69
N GLY A 233 -0.18 6.65 -14.83
CA GLY A 233 -1.32 5.80 -15.10
C GLY A 233 -2.08 6.29 -16.34
N VAL A 234 -3.35 5.94 -16.45
CA VAL A 234 -4.22 6.35 -17.57
C VAL A 234 -4.34 7.88 -17.68
N LYS A 235 -4.38 8.57 -16.54
CA LYS A 235 -4.37 10.04 -16.46
C LYS A 235 -3.15 10.47 -15.64
N PRO A 236 -1.99 10.71 -16.28
CA PRO A 236 -0.79 11.10 -15.57
C PRO A 236 -0.88 12.52 -15.01
N ARG A 237 -0.25 12.72 -13.85
CA ARG A 237 -0.16 14.03 -13.16
C ARG A 237 1.27 14.27 -12.70
N ILE A 238 1.70 15.52 -12.80
CA ILE A 238 2.96 15.98 -12.22
C ILE A 238 2.68 16.57 -10.84
N ALA A 239 3.44 16.14 -9.85
CA ALA A 239 3.34 16.64 -8.48
C ALA A 239 3.72 18.13 -8.41
N GLN A 240 3.04 18.84 -7.52
CA GLN A 240 3.33 20.25 -7.22
C GLN A 240 4.24 20.35 -5.99
N THR A 241 5.27 21.20 -6.06
CA THR A 241 6.12 21.50 -4.91
C THR A 241 5.35 22.35 -3.91
N ILE A 242 5.31 21.93 -2.65
CA ILE A 242 4.63 22.64 -1.56
C ILE A 242 5.58 23.19 -0.51
N ALA A 243 6.78 22.63 -0.38
CA ALA A 243 7.81 23.11 0.53
C ALA A 243 9.22 22.83 -0.03
N THR A 244 10.20 23.61 0.41
CA THR A 244 11.60 23.49 -0.01
C THR A 244 12.55 23.62 1.17
N GLY A 245 13.71 23.00 1.09
CA GLY A 245 14.78 23.13 2.09
C GLY A 245 14.48 22.46 3.43
N LEU A 246 13.57 21.47 3.46
CA LEU A 246 13.21 20.77 4.69
C LEU A 246 14.36 19.87 5.17
N SER A 247 14.59 19.86 6.47
CA SER A 247 15.38 18.82 7.16
C SER A 247 14.67 17.45 7.08
N ASP A 248 15.36 16.38 7.45
CA ASP A 248 14.78 15.02 7.51
C ASP A 248 13.56 14.97 8.45
N ASP A 249 13.63 15.64 9.61
CA ASP A 249 12.53 15.61 10.59
C ASP A 249 11.34 16.45 10.12
N GLU A 250 11.57 17.61 9.52
CA GLU A 250 10.51 18.41 8.91
C GLU A 250 9.84 17.67 7.74
N ALA A 251 10.62 16.97 6.91
CA ALA A 251 10.10 16.15 5.82
C ALA A 251 9.23 15.00 6.34
N LYS A 252 9.66 14.28 7.39
CA LYS A 252 8.87 13.22 8.04
C LYS A 252 7.57 13.77 8.63
N ALA A 253 7.64 14.90 9.34
CA ALA A 253 6.48 15.55 9.93
C ALA A 253 5.47 16.01 8.85
N ALA A 254 5.96 16.58 7.76
CA ALA A 254 5.12 17.00 6.63
C ALA A 254 4.46 15.81 5.93
N VAL A 255 5.20 14.71 5.68
CA VAL A 255 4.64 13.48 5.12
C VAL A 255 3.54 12.92 6.02
N LYS A 256 3.74 12.93 7.34
CA LYS A 256 2.68 12.52 8.30
C LYS A 256 1.42 13.36 8.13
N LYS A 257 1.53 14.68 8.13
CA LYS A 257 0.38 15.59 7.97
C LYS A 257 -0.33 15.37 6.63
N ILE A 258 0.42 15.10 5.54
CA ILE A 258 -0.17 14.78 4.22
C ILE A 258 -0.98 13.48 4.28
N ILE A 259 -0.44 12.44 4.90
CA ILE A 259 -1.13 11.14 5.03
C ILE A 259 -2.39 11.29 5.89
N ASP A 260 -2.30 12.01 7.00
CA ASP A 260 -3.45 12.26 7.89
C ASP A 260 -4.54 13.06 7.16
N TYR A 261 -4.17 14.10 6.43
CA TYR A 261 -5.08 14.89 5.60
C TYR A 261 -5.76 14.03 4.52
N TYR A 262 -4.96 13.18 3.83
CA TYR A 262 -5.48 12.28 2.82
C TYR A 262 -6.47 11.27 3.38
N LYS A 263 -6.17 10.68 4.53
CA LYS A 263 -7.08 9.76 5.22
C LYS A 263 -8.42 10.40 5.59
N ALA A 264 -8.38 11.67 6.03
CA ALA A 264 -9.56 12.39 6.49
C ALA A 264 -10.46 12.89 5.34
N ASN A 265 -9.90 13.16 4.15
CA ASN A 265 -10.61 13.91 3.10
C ASN A 265 -10.83 13.13 1.79
N ALA A 266 -10.10 12.03 1.56
CA ALA A 266 -10.21 11.29 0.32
C ALA A 266 -11.44 10.37 0.29
N ASN A 267 -12.05 10.26 -0.89
CA ASN A 267 -13.05 9.25 -1.17
C ASN A 267 -12.38 7.88 -1.38
N LEU A 268 -13.18 6.82 -1.27
CA LEU A 268 -12.68 5.47 -1.56
C LEU A 268 -12.15 5.37 -2.99
N ASN A 269 -10.97 4.75 -3.13
CA ASN A 269 -10.19 4.60 -4.38
C ASN A 269 -9.69 5.91 -5.00
N GLU A 270 -9.92 7.06 -4.38
CA GLU A 270 -9.42 8.36 -4.85
C GLU A 270 -7.91 8.48 -4.55
N ARG A 271 -7.12 8.85 -5.56
CA ARG A 271 -5.70 9.14 -5.39
C ARG A 271 -5.49 10.54 -4.81
N LEU A 272 -4.34 10.76 -4.14
CA LEU A 272 -4.01 12.08 -3.58
C LEU A 272 -4.11 13.19 -4.65
N GLY A 273 -3.61 12.96 -5.87
CA GLY A 273 -3.72 13.92 -6.96
C GLY A 273 -5.15 14.21 -7.40
N GLU A 274 -6.06 13.24 -7.30
CA GLU A 274 -7.49 13.40 -7.60
C GLU A 274 -8.20 14.18 -6.49
N LEU A 275 -7.88 13.88 -5.23
CA LEU A 275 -8.32 14.67 -4.08
C LEU A 275 -7.93 16.15 -4.26
N LEU A 276 -6.66 16.43 -4.62
CA LEU A 276 -6.18 17.80 -4.81
C LEU A 276 -6.84 18.54 -6.01
N GLU A 277 -7.22 17.80 -7.07
CA GLU A 277 -8.03 18.38 -8.15
C GLU A 277 -9.44 18.74 -7.67
N ARG A 278 -10.01 17.97 -6.74
CA ARG A 278 -11.37 18.17 -6.21
C ARG A 278 -11.47 19.27 -5.16
N VAL A 279 -10.54 19.34 -4.20
CA VAL A 279 -10.61 20.27 -3.06
C VAL A 279 -9.67 21.47 -3.19
N GLY A 280 -8.70 21.41 -4.09
CA GLY A 280 -7.64 22.41 -4.22
C GLY A 280 -6.41 22.09 -3.35
N ILE A 281 -5.24 22.57 -3.80
CA ILE A 281 -3.97 22.31 -3.09
C ILE A 281 -3.78 23.22 -1.87
N GLU A 282 -4.44 24.37 -1.83
CA GLU A 282 -4.24 25.37 -0.78
C GLU A 282 -4.72 24.86 0.59
N ASP A 283 -5.78 24.06 0.63
CA ASP A 283 -6.26 23.45 1.87
C ASP A 283 -5.23 22.46 2.44
N LEU A 284 -4.62 21.65 1.57
CA LEU A 284 -3.52 20.77 1.97
C LEU A 284 -2.31 21.58 2.47
N LYS A 285 -1.91 22.64 1.77
CA LYS A 285 -0.78 23.49 2.18
C LYS A 285 -1.00 24.06 3.56
N LYS A 286 -2.19 24.59 3.85
CA LYS A 286 -2.54 25.08 5.21
C LYS A 286 -2.38 23.98 6.26
N ALA A 287 -2.98 22.80 6.01
CA ALA A 287 -2.92 21.68 6.95
C ALA A 287 -1.49 21.17 7.21
N VAL A 288 -0.60 21.25 6.21
CA VAL A 288 0.76 20.69 6.27
C VAL A 288 1.78 21.70 6.79
N LEU A 289 1.70 22.96 6.33
CA LEU A 289 2.76 23.96 6.54
C LEU A 289 2.48 24.90 7.72
N GLU A 290 1.22 25.03 8.15
CA GLU A 290 0.92 25.84 9.32
C GLU A 290 1.35 25.12 10.61
N PRO A 291 1.96 25.83 11.57
CA PRO A 291 2.25 25.26 12.88
C PRO A 291 0.95 24.85 13.57
N VAL A 292 0.95 23.71 14.23
CA VAL A 292 -0.14 23.30 15.11
C VAL A 292 -0.08 24.23 16.33
N HIS A 293 -1.07 25.10 16.51
CA HIS A 293 -1.20 25.97 17.66
C HIS A 293 -1.62 25.21 18.91
#